data_9a65c7ec0bc932baaa492a22997eb794
#
_entry.id   9a65c7ec0bc932baaa492a22997eb794
#
_cell.length_a   1.000
_cell.length_b   1.000
_cell.length_c   1.000
_cell.angle_alpha   90.00
_cell.angle_beta   90.00
_cell.angle_gamma   90.00
#
_symmetry.space_group_name_H-M   'P 1'
#
loop_
_entity.id
_entity.type
_entity.pdbx_description
1 polymer ?
#
loop_
_entity_poly.entity_id
_entity_poly.type
_entity_poly.pdbx_seq_one_letter_code
_entity_poly.pdbx_strand_id
1 'polypeptide(L)'
;FPFRAGASKEELRTKITFKLKPKEFDALMNFLESKSIVSMNDQYVSSYGFEVCFDDKALALKNEIESYYINNKTPLQTDKIIGNSLESLEMIHYLIGRSLVKLSDDLFYDKLLIEEYQSIVKKYLDKNGEVSIKDLKDETELSRKYLIAIMEYFDRIKFTKRSGEVRISYDRN
;
A
#
# COMPACT_ATOMS: atom_id res chain seq x y z
N PHE A 1 -14.03 5.91 -13.09
CA PHE A 1 -12.65 6.32 -13.40
C PHE A 1 -12.02 5.23 -14.28
N PRO A 2 -11.41 5.59 -15.42
CA PRO A 2 -10.87 4.61 -16.38
C PRO A 2 -9.72 3.78 -15.80
N PHE A 3 -9.04 4.27 -14.77
CA PHE A 3 -7.93 3.59 -14.08
C PHE A 3 -8.36 2.80 -12.83
N ARG A 4 -9.66 2.74 -12.53
CA ARG A 4 -10.15 1.95 -11.40
C ARG A 4 -9.98 0.45 -11.71
N ALA A 5 -9.31 -0.26 -10.83
CA ALA A 5 -8.97 -1.68 -11.03
C ALA A 5 -10.17 -2.64 -11.05
N GLY A 6 -11.39 -2.13 -10.86
CA GLY A 6 -12.63 -2.89 -10.83
C GLY A 6 -13.69 -2.24 -9.95
N ALA A 7 -14.77 -2.95 -9.68
CA ALA A 7 -15.76 -2.58 -8.69
C ALA A 7 -15.35 -3.08 -7.30
N SER A 8 -15.61 -2.32 -6.24
CA SER A 8 -15.37 -2.83 -4.90
C SER A 8 -16.28 -4.02 -4.59
N LYS A 9 -15.80 -4.96 -3.77
CA LYS A 9 -16.61 -6.11 -3.33
C LYS A 9 -17.95 -5.67 -2.72
N GLU A 10 -17.93 -4.57 -1.95
CA GLU A 10 -19.13 -4.01 -1.30
C GLU A 10 -20.10 -3.41 -2.33
N GLU A 11 -19.62 -2.67 -3.33
CA GLU A 11 -20.45 -2.18 -4.43
C GLU A 11 -21.12 -3.31 -5.19
N LEU A 12 -20.38 -4.38 -5.50
CA LEU A 12 -20.95 -5.54 -6.19
C LEU A 12 -22.01 -6.22 -5.34
N ARG A 13 -21.74 -6.43 -4.06
CA ARG A 13 -22.69 -7.04 -3.12
C ARG A 13 -23.98 -6.26 -3.02
N THR A 14 -23.93 -4.92 -3.04
CA THR A 14 -25.12 -4.06 -2.97
C THR A 14 -25.89 -3.99 -4.29
N LYS A 15 -25.21 -4.15 -5.43
CA LYS A 15 -25.83 -4.09 -6.77
C LYS A 15 -26.41 -5.43 -7.25
N ILE A 16 -25.99 -6.55 -6.66
CA ILE A 16 -26.55 -7.85 -7.00
C ILE A 16 -28.03 -7.91 -6.57
N THR A 17 -28.90 -8.28 -7.49
CA THR A 17 -30.36 -8.27 -7.35
C THR A 17 -30.87 -9.24 -6.29
N PHE A 18 -30.12 -10.26 -5.94
CA PHE A 18 -30.44 -11.21 -4.88
C PHE A 18 -29.56 -10.98 -3.67
N LYS A 19 -30.17 -10.91 -2.49
CA LYS A 19 -29.46 -10.67 -1.24
C LYS A 19 -28.65 -11.89 -0.82
N LEU A 20 -27.33 -11.82 -0.98
CA LEU A 20 -26.39 -12.82 -0.46
C LEU A 20 -25.87 -12.40 0.92
N LYS A 21 -25.73 -13.39 1.81
CA LYS A 21 -24.93 -13.19 3.02
C LYS A 21 -23.44 -13.04 2.66
N PRO A 22 -22.62 -12.36 3.47
CA PRO A 22 -21.20 -12.15 3.15
C PRO A 22 -20.46 -13.43 2.72
N LYS A 23 -20.62 -14.53 3.45
CA LYS A 23 -19.99 -15.84 3.14
C LYS A 23 -20.47 -16.43 1.80
N GLU A 24 -21.75 -16.24 1.46
CA GLU A 24 -22.32 -16.72 0.20
C GLU A 24 -21.79 -15.89 -0.97
N PHE A 25 -21.64 -14.59 -0.79
CA PHE A 25 -21.03 -13.70 -1.76
C PHE A 25 -19.54 -14.07 -2.01
N ASP A 26 -18.77 -14.29 -0.95
CA ASP A 26 -17.36 -14.70 -1.05
C ASP A 26 -17.23 -16.04 -1.78
N ALA A 27 -18.10 -17.02 -1.48
CA ALA A 27 -18.13 -18.31 -2.16
C ALA A 27 -18.45 -18.16 -3.66
N LEU A 28 -19.41 -17.28 -4.01
CA LEU A 28 -19.75 -16.98 -5.41
C LEU A 28 -18.56 -16.35 -6.13
N MET A 29 -17.90 -15.35 -5.51
CA MET A 29 -16.76 -14.68 -6.12
C MET A 29 -15.59 -15.64 -6.35
N ASN A 30 -15.27 -16.49 -5.38
CA ASN A 30 -14.24 -17.53 -5.51
C ASN A 30 -14.58 -18.54 -6.63
N PHE A 31 -15.86 -18.92 -6.76
CA PHE A 31 -16.30 -19.77 -7.85
C PHE A 31 -16.13 -19.11 -9.21
N LEU A 32 -16.53 -17.83 -9.35
CA LEU A 32 -16.37 -17.08 -10.60
C LEU A 32 -14.90 -16.88 -10.96
N GLU A 33 -14.03 -16.65 -9.98
CA GLU A 33 -12.58 -16.57 -10.19
C GLU A 33 -12.00 -17.91 -10.64
N SER A 34 -12.42 -19.04 -10.04
CA SER A 34 -12.00 -20.38 -10.47
C SER A 34 -12.42 -20.73 -11.90
N LYS A 35 -13.44 -20.04 -12.43
CA LYS A 35 -13.91 -20.17 -13.82
C LYS A 35 -13.30 -19.14 -14.76
N SER A 36 -12.35 -18.33 -14.29
CA SER A 36 -11.74 -17.23 -15.07
C SER A 36 -12.80 -16.27 -15.66
N ILE A 37 -13.87 -16.01 -14.91
CA ILE A 37 -14.90 -15.03 -15.28
C ILE A 37 -14.55 -13.68 -14.68
N VAL A 38 -14.03 -13.67 -13.45
CA VAL A 38 -13.55 -12.49 -12.76
C VAL A 38 -12.12 -12.67 -12.27
N SER A 39 -11.45 -11.56 -12.03
CA SER A 39 -10.18 -11.48 -11.27
C SER A 39 -10.43 -10.70 -10.00
N MET A 40 -9.91 -11.18 -8.88
CA MET A 40 -10.02 -10.51 -7.59
C MET A 40 -8.65 -10.04 -7.11
N ASN A 41 -8.62 -8.85 -6.55
CA ASN A 41 -7.57 -8.42 -5.64
C ASN A 41 -8.20 -8.10 -4.27
N ASP A 42 -7.42 -7.61 -3.31
CA ASP A 42 -7.87 -7.42 -1.93
C ASP A 42 -9.20 -6.67 -1.79
N GLN A 43 -9.44 -5.68 -2.63
CA GLN A 43 -10.59 -4.78 -2.52
C GLN A 43 -11.51 -4.76 -3.75
N TYR A 44 -10.99 -5.13 -4.94
CA TYR A 44 -11.69 -4.96 -6.22
C TYR A 44 -11.92 -6.29 -6.92
N VAL A 45 -13.00 -6.32 -7.67
CA VAL A 45 -13.37 -7.40 -8.59
C VAL A 45 -13.48 -6.79 -9.98
N SER A 46 -12.83 -7.39 -10.95
CA SER A 46 -12.89 -7.00 -12.37
C SER A 46 -13.25 -8.20 -13.25
N SER A 47 -13.60 -7.96 -14.50
CA SER A 47 -13.68 -9.04 -15.49
C SER A 47 -12.33 -9.70 -15.65
N TYR A 48 -12.30 -11.00 -15.89
CA TYR A 48 -11.04 -11.71 -16.15
C TYR A 48 -10.33 -11.11 -17.37
N GLY A 49 -9.03 -10.86 -17.24
CA GLY A 49 -8.24 -10.20 -18.29
C GLY A 49 -8.47 -8.69 -18.44
N PHE A 50 -9.21 -8.07 -17.50
CA PHE A 50 -9.37 -6.62 -17.50
C PHE A 50 -8.04 -5.92 -17.20
N GLU A 51 -7.63 -5.02 -18.08
CA GLU A 51 -6.47 -4.16 -17.90
C GLU A 51 -6.92 -2.70 -17.78
N VAL A 52 -6.32 -1.99 -16.84
CA VAL A 52 -6.58 -0.55 -16.69
C VAL A 52 -5.91 0.20 -17.83
N CYS A 53 -6.72 0.96 -18.57
CA CYS A 53 -6.23 1.86 -19.61
C CYS A 53 -6.20 3.30 -19.09
N PHE A 54 -5.10 4.00 -19.32
CA PHE A 54 -4.96 5.42 -19.00
C PHE A 54 -5.16 6.24 -20.27
N ASP A 55 -6.02 7.24 -20.19
CA ASP A 55 -5.99 8.38 -21.11
C ASP A 55 -4.85 9.35 -20.74
N ASP A 56 -4.59 10.33 -21.57
CA ASP A 56 -3.49 11.29 -21.35
C ASP A 56 -3.62 12.03 -20.00
N LYS A 57 -4.84 12.34 -19.58
CA LYS A 57 -5.12 13.01 -18.31
C LYS A 57 -4.82 12.12 -17.12
N ALA A 58 -5.28 10.88 -17.16
CA ALA A 58 -5.02 9.91 -16.10
C ALA A 58 -3.53 9.55 -16.01
N LEU A 59 -2.83 9.48 -17.17
CA LEU A 59 -1.40 9.26 -17.20
C LEU A 59 -0.62 10.44 -16.61
N ALA A 60 -1.02 11.68 -16.92
CA ALA A 60 -0.43 12.88 -16.33
C ALA A 60 -0.59 12.89 -14.80
N LEU A 61 -1.80 12.63 -14.31
CA LEU A 61 -2.09 12.53 -12.87
C LEU A 61 -1.26 11.44 -12.18
N LYS A 62 -1.15 10.26 -12.80
CA LYS A 62 -0.31 9.17 -12.31
C LYS A 62 1.14 9.62 -12.14
N ASN A 63 1.72 10.22 -13.19
CA ASN A 63 3.10 10.67 -13.20
C ASN A 63 3.34 11.79 -12.17
N GLU A 64 2.41 12.70 -11.98
CA GLU A 64 2.46 13.75 -10.97
C GLU A 64 2.53 13.16 -9.56
N ILE A 65 1.64 12.20 -9.24
CA ILE A 65 1.60 11.55 -7.94
C ILE A 65 2.87 10.75 -7.68
N GLU A 66 3.32 9.93 -8.63
CA GLU A 66 4.55 9.14 -8.49
C GLU A 66 5.77 10.06 -8.31
N SER A 67 5.89 11.12 -9.12
CA SER A 67 6.97 12.10 -9.01
C SER A 67 6.99 12.80 -7.64
N TYR A 68 5.81 13.10 -7.09
CA TYR A 68 5.72 13.67 -5.75
C TYR A 68 6.34 12.73 -4.71
N TYR A 69 5.93 11.46 -4.68
CA TYR A 69 6.38 10.51 -3.66
C TYR A 69 7.86 10.11 -3.81
N ILE A 70 8.37 10.01 -5.04
CA ILE A 70 9.80 9.76 -5.31
C ILE A 70 10.67 10.91 -4.78
N ASN A 71 10.22 12.15 -4.95
CA ASN A 71 11.02 13.34 -4.59
C ASN A 71 10.84 13.79 -3.14
N ASN A 72 9.93 13.19 -2.37
CA ASN A 72 9.63 13.63 -1.01
C ASN A 72 9.85 12.50 0.00
N LYS A 73 11.00 12.54 0.69
CA LYS A 73 11.31 11.62 1.82
C LYS A 73 10.39 11.80 3.04
N THR A 74 9.69 12.94 3.14
CA THR A 74 8.74 13.26 4.21
C THR A 74 7.40 13.68 3.63
N PRO A 75 6.66 12.75 2.99
CA PRO A 75 5.42 13.10 2.30
C PRO A 75 4.38 13.64 3.29
N LEU A 76 3.63 14.62 2.83
CA LEU A 76 2.49 15.15 3.58
C LEU A 76 1.36 14.10 3.61
N GLN A 77 0.38 14.34 4.48
CA GLN A 77 -0.87 13.61 4.43
C GLN A 77 -1.57 13.84 3.08
N THR A 78 -2.25 12.83 2.60
CA THR A 78 -2.79 12.76 1.25
C THR A 78 -3.69 13.95 0.87
N ASP A 79 -4.52 14.40 1.81
CA ASP A 79 -5.40 15.56 1.66
C ASP A 79 -4.66 16.89 1.37
N LYS A 80 -3.41 16.98 1.79
CA LYS A 80 -2.56 18.17 1.61
C LYS A 80 -1.75 18.14 0.32
N ILE A 81 -1.62 16.98 -0.32
CA ILE A 81 -0.75 16.80 -1.49
C ILE A 81 -1.48 17.10 -2.80
N ILE A 82 -2.64 16.52 -2.97
CA ILE A 82 -3.33 16.46 -4.27
C ILE A 82 -4.74 17.05 -4.22
N GLY A 83 -5.05 17.80 -3.18
CA GLY A 83 -6.42 18.22 -2.92
C GLY A 83 -7.34 17.01 -2.70
N ASN A 84 -8.54 17.25 -2.19
CA ASN A 84 -9.53 16.19 -1.95
C ASN A 84 -10.26 15.76 -3.24
N SER A 85 -9.55 15.65 -4.38
CA SER A 85 -10.20 15.15 -5.58
C SER A 85 -10.36 13.64 -5.48
N LEU A 86 -11.56 13.17 -5.73
CA LEU A 86 -11.87 11.73 -5.73
C LEU A 86 -11.01 10.98 -6.76
N GLU A 87 -10.69 11.64 -7.87
CA GLU A 87 -9.85 11.10 -8.94
C GLU A 87 -8.42 10.83 -8.46
N SER A 88 -7.86 11.74 -7.68
CA SER A 88 -6.52 11.60 -7.10
C SER A 88 -6.46 10.51 -6.04
N LEU A 89 -7.49 10.39 -5.21
CA LEU A 89 -7.58 9.31 -4.21
C LEU A 89 -7.69 7.93 -4.88
N GLU A 90 -8.50 7.80 -5.92
CA GLU A 90 -8.60 6.55 -6.69
C GLU A 90 -7.28 6.22 -7.40
N MET A 91 -6.55 7.22 -7.91
CA MET A 91 -5.22 7.00 -8.49
C MET A 91 -4.22 6.50 -7.44
N ILE A 92 -4.20 7.07 -6.24
CA ILE A 92 -3.36 6.57 -5.14
C ILE A 92 -3.72 5.14 -4.81
N HIS A 93 -5.01 4.81 -4.69
CA HIS A 93 -5.45 3.44 -4.44
C HIS A 93 -4.99 2.48 -5.54
N TYR A 94 -5.00 2.91 -6.80
CA TYR A 94 -4.45 2.14 -7.90
C TYR A 94 -2.94 1.88 -7.76
N LEU A 95 -2.18 2.88 -7.27
CA LEU A 95 -0.72 2.80 -7.13
C LEU A 95 -0.26 1.99 -5.91
N ILE A 96 -1.12 1.79 -4.89
CA ILE A 96 -0.78 0.93 -3.73
C ILE A 96 -0.46 -0.49 -4.19
N GLY A 97 0.67 -1.00 -3.71
CA GLY A 97 1.20 -2.31 -4.08
C GLY A 97 1.94 -2.35 -5.42
N ARG A 98 1.87 -1.26 -6.21
CA ARG A 98 2.63 -1.05 -7.47
C ARG A 98 3.85 -0.18 -7.21
N SER A 99 3.67 1.11 -7.24
CA SER A 99 4.73 2.11 -6.97
C SER A 99 4.63 2.74 -5.58
N LEU A 100 3.50 2.60 -4.88
CA LEU A 100 3.30 3.13 -3.55
C LEU A 100 3.07 2.03 -2.50
N VAL A 101 3.50 2.32 -1.28
CA VAL A 101 3.27 1.52 -0.08
C VAL A 101 2.43 2.31 0.91
N LYS A 102 1.36 1.71 1.42
CA LYS A 102 0.53 2.28 2.46
C LYS A 102 1.15 1.98 3.84
N LEU A 103 1.60 3.00 4.55
CA LEU A 103 2.11 2.87 5.91
C LEU A 103 0.99 3.01 6.95
N SER A 104 0.10 4.00 6.79
CA SER A 104 -1.11 4.19 7.59
C SER A 104 -2.26 4.68 6.70
N ASP A 105 -3.43 4.98 7.27
CA ASP A 105 -4.59 5.42 6.48
C ASP A 105 -4.32 6.68 5.67
N ASP A 106 -3.48 7.57 6.18
CA ASP A 106 -3.18 8.87 5.57
C ASP A 106 -1.73 9.01 5.09
N LEU A 107 -0.92 7.97 5.20
CA LEU A 107 0.51 8.05 4.89
C LEU A 107 0.93 6.98 3.89
N PHE A 108 1.40 7.44 2.75
CA PHE A 108 1.92 6.60 1.67
C PHE A 108 3.37 6.99 1.38
N TYR A 109 4.13 6.03 0.88
CA TYR A 109 5.52 6.20 0.50
C TYR A 109 5.80 5.58 -0.85
N ASP A 110 6.79 6.11 -1.57
CA ASP A 110 7.36 5.43 -2.72
C ASP A 110 7.92 4.06 -2.31
N LYS A 111 7.67 3.06 -3.14
CA LYS A 111 8.05 1.67 -2.86
C LYS A 111 9.57 1.49 -2.80
N LEU A 112 10.31 2.11 -3.73
CA LEU A 112 11.78 1.99 -3.79
C LEU A 112 12.42 2.62 -2.55
N LEU A 113 11.86 3.73 -2.06
CA LEU A 113 12.32 4.38 -0.85
C LEU A 113 12.10 3.50 0.40
N ILE A 114 10.99 2.79 0.47
CA ILE A 114 10.73 1.81 1.54
C ILE A 114 11.71 0.62 1.44
N GLU A 115 12.02 0.15 0.24
CA GLU A 115 13.02 -0.91 0.02
C GLU A 115 14.43 -0.45 0.43
N GLU A 116 14.78 0.82 0.18
CA GLU A 116 16.02 1.42 0.68
C GLU A 116 16.07 1.40 2.21
N TYR A 117 15.01 1.87 2.89
CA TYR A 117 14.94 1.84 4.36
C TYR A 117 14.95 0.42 4.92
N GLN A 118 14.30 -0.52 4.25
CA GLN A 118 14.35 -1.93 4.63
C GLN A 118 15.78 -2.50 4.55
N SER A 119 16.55 -2.08 3.55
CA SER A 119 17.96 -2.46 3.40
C SER A 119 18.83 -1.89 4.51
N ILE A 120 18.58 -0.66 4.94
CA ILE A 120 19.25 -0.03 6.09
C ILE A 120 18.93 -0.81 7.37
N VAL A 121 17.65 -1.08 7.63
CA VAL A 121 17.23 -1.87 8.81
C VAL A 121 17.90 -3.25 8.80
N LYS A 122 17.94 -3.92 7.65
CA LYS A 122 18.59 -5.23 7.51
C LYS A 122 20.06 -5.17 7.90
N LYS A 123 20.82 -4.16 7.46
CA LYS A 123 22.25 -4.00 7.84
C LYS A 123 22.43 -3.91 9.36
N TYR A 124 21.57 -3.18 10.06
CA TYR A 124 21.62 -3.10 11.53
C TYR A 124 21.29 -4.43 12.19
N LEU A 125 20.24 -5.12 11.71
CA LEU A 125 19.87 -6.44 12.21
C LEU A 125 20.97 -7.48 12.01
N ASP A 126 21.61 -7.49 10.84
CA ASP A 126 22.71 -8.42 10.53
C ASP A 126 23.96 -8.12 11.37
N LYS A 127 24.27 -6.85 11.64
CA LYS A 127 25.46 -6.44 12.38
C LYS A 127 25.28 -6.50 13.89
N ASN A 128 24.18 -5.97 14.41
CA ASN A 128 23.95 -5.76 15.83
C ASN A 128 22.91 -6.72 16.42
N GLY A 129 22.14 -7.38 15.57
CA GLY A 129 21.01 -8.23 15.98
C GLY A 129 19.73 -7.45 16.29
N GLU A 130 19.81 -6.13 16.38
CA GLU A 130 18.71 -5.24 16.70
C GLU A 130 18.90 -3.87 16.04
N VAL A 131 17.83 -3.09 15.98
CA VAL A 131 17.82 -1.72 15.47
C VAL A 131 16.89 -0.83 16.28
N SER A 132 17.31 0.37 16.61
CA SER A 132 16.51 1.38 17.30
C SER A 132 16.05 2.50 16.37
N ILE A 133 15.04 3.26 16.80
CA ILE A 133 14.62 4.49 16.08
C ILE A 133 15.77 5.51 16.02
N LYS A 134 16.66 5.53 17.02
CA LYS A 134 17.81 6.43 17.06
C LYS A 134 18.78 6.10 15.92
N ASP A 135 19.12 4.82 15.76
CA ASP A 135 20.03 4.37 14.70
C ASP A 135 19.53 4.80 13.32
N LEU A 136 18.22 4.61 13.06
CA LEU A 136 17.61 5.00 11.80
C LEU A 136 17.54 6.52 11.60
N LYS A 137 17.37 7.28 12.67
CA LYS A 137 17.35 8.74 12.60
C LYS A 137 18.69 9.30 12.13
N ASP A 138 19.78 8.74 12.67
CA ASP A 138 21.14 9.17 12.33
C ASP A 138 21.49 8.81 10.86
N GLU A 139 20.92 7.74 10.32
CA GLU A 139 21.16 7.26 8.94
C GLU A 139 20.25 7.91 7.89
N THR A 140 19.00 8.21 8.23
CA THR A 140 17.98 8.61 7.24
C THR A 140 17.59 10.08 7.30
N GLU A 141 17.97 10.79 8.36
CA GLU A 141 17.55 12.17 8.66
C GLU A 141 16.04 12.37 8.83
N LEU A 142 15.26 11.26 8.87
CA LEU A 142 13.82 11.32 9.03
C LEU A 142 13.42 11.69 10.45
N SER A 143 12.30 12.40 10.59
CA SER A 143 11.73 12.65 11.90
C SER A 143 11.19 11.37 12.53
N ARG A 144 11.15 11.34 13.88
CA ARG A 144 10.66 10.20 14.66
C ARG A 144 9.28 9.69 14.21
N LYS A 145 8.39 10.60 13.77
CA LYS A 145 7.04 10.26 13.30
C LYS A 145 7.08 9.29 12.10
N TYR A 146 7.91 9.61 11.11
CA TYR A 146 8.01 8.78 9.90
C TYR A 146 8.73 7.46 10.19
N LEU A 147 9.78 7.49 11.00
CA LEU A 147 10.49 6.29 11.39
C LEU A 147 9.60 5.29 12.14
N ILE A 148 8.74 5.77 13.04
CA ILE A 148 7.78 4.90 13.73
C ILE A 148 6.82 4.26 12.71
N ALA A 149 6.24 5.03 11.79
CA ALA A 149 5.32 4.50 10.78
C ALA A 149 6.00 3.46 9.86
N ILE A 150 7.26 3.69 9.46
CA ILE A 150 8.04 2.76 8.65
C ILE A 150 8.31 1.46 9.44
N MET A 151 8.72 1.56 10.70
CA MET A 151 9.01 0.39 11.52
C MET A 151 7.74 -0.41 11.85
N GLU A 152 6.61 0.24 12.09
CA GLU A 152 5.31 -0.42 12.25
C GLU A 152 4.86 -1.13 10.97
N TYR A 153 5.15 -0.56 9.80
CA TYR A 153 4.94 -1.25 8.54
C TYR A 153 5.82 -2.51 8.44
N PHE A 154 7.11 -2.44 8.80
CA PHE A 154 8.01 -3.60 8.79
C PHE A 154 7.57 -4.68 9.79
N ASP A 155 7.06 -4.29 10.95
CA ASP A 155 6.46 -5.22 11.91
C ASP A 155 5.21 -5.91 11.31
N ARG A 156 4.35 -5.14 10.62
CA ARG A 156 3.12 -5.64 9.98
C ARG A 156 3.39 -6.65 8.86
N ILE A 157 4.42 -6.42 8.04
CA ILE A 157 4.82 -7.36 6.98
C ILE A 157 5.71 -8.50 7.50
N LYS A 158 5.88 -8.62 8.82
CA LYS A 158 6.70 -9.65 9.47
C LYS A 158 8.17 -9.64 9.05
N PHE A 159 8.70 -8.48 8.75
CA PHE A 159 10.13 -8.29 8.52
C PHE A 159 10.86 -8.08 9.85
N THR A 160 10.26 -7.30 10.75
CA THR A 160 10.75 -7.09 12.12
C THR A 160 9.68 -7.43 13.15
N LYS A 161 10.08 -7.50 14.42
CA LYS A 161 9.17 -7.49 15.56
C LYS A 161 9.73 -6.61 16.67
N ARG A 162 8.84 -5.95 17.41
CA ARG A 162 9.21 -5.09 18.52
C ARG A 162 9.70 -5.91 19.72
N SER A 163 10.81 -5.48 20.30
CA SER A 163 11.39 -6.02 21.53
C SER A 163 11.78 -4.84 22.44
N GLY A 164 10.88 -4.42 23.34
CA GLY A 164 11.08 -3.22 24.16
C GLY A 164 11.19 -1.94 23.31
N GLU A 165 12.33 -1.28 23.38
CA GLU A 165 12.62 -0.03 22.64
C GLU A 165 13.26 -0.26 21.27
N VAL A 166 13.64 -1.51 20.94
CA VAL A 166 14.28 -1.88 19.68
C VAL A 166 13.40 -2.80 18.83
N ARG A 167 13.81 -3.06 17.61
CA ARG A 167 13.28 -4.12 16.73
C ARG A 167 14.36 -5.16 16.49
N ILE A 168 13.92 -6.39 16.40
CA ILE A 168 14.73 -7.54 16.02
C ILE A 168 14.15 -8.21 14.78
N SER A 169 14.90 -9.07 14.10
CA SER A 169 14.36 -9.85 12.99
C SER A 169 13.14 -10.65 13.42
N TYR A 170 12.13 -10.73 12.55
CA TYR A 170 10.90 -11.47 12.85
C TYR A 170 11.18 -12.97 13.11
N ASP A 171 12.09 -13.57 12.33
CA ASP A 171 12.45 -14.99 12.42
C ASP A 171 13.40 -15.33 13.58
N ARG A 172 13.83 -14.32 14.34
CA ARG A 172 14.67 -14.52 15.53
C ARG A 172 13.78 -14.85 16.73
N ASN A 173 13.77 -16.10 17.16
CA ASN A 173 13.16 -16.53 18.44
C ASN A 173 14.03 -16.14 19.62
#